data_ff71a492782dee77b99728ac5ac9842b
#
_entry.id   ff71a492782dee77b99728ac5ac9842b
#
_cell.length_a   1.000
_cell.length_b   1.000
_cell.length_c   1.000
_cell.angle_alpha   90.00
_cell.angle_beta   90.00
_cell.angle_gamma   90.00
#
_symmetry.space_group_name_H-M   'P 1'
#
loop_
_entity.id
_entity.type
_entity.pdbx_description
1 polymer ?
#
loop_
_entity_poly.entity_id
_entity_poly.type
_entity_poly.pdbx_seq_one_letter_code
_entity_poly.pdbx_strand_id
1 'polypeptide(L)'
;MTKKGRIMGSDVEPGALYRNEYLIEYSDVDFTKELKLSTLFMHFQDTAGQAAERLGGGVDILTQRYSVAWVLLKIRVEIDRSPLINEAVTIETWPHPQGRLEFNRDYRVRDAKGNIIIRGTSVWALIDTKTRELRRSSLIDLNYPPFIEEHALDYKFVKLKP
;
A
#
# COMPACT_ATOMS: atom_id res chain seq x y z
N MET A 1 -9.38 -11.71 -20.45
CA MET A 1 -9.07 -11.56 -19.03
C MET A 1 -8.56 -10.16 -18.78
N THR A 2 -9.35 -9.33 -18.19
CA THR A 2 -8.98 -7.96 -17.85
C THR A 2 -7.87 -8.02 -16.82
N LYS A 3 -6.67 -7.70 -17.21
CA LYS A 3 -5.61 -7.43 -16.24
C LYS A 3 -6.15 -6.36 -15.30
N LYS A 4 -6.13 -6.61 -14.01
CA LYS A 4 -6.28 -5.56 -13.02
C LYS A 4 -5.30 -4.48 -13.44
N GLY A 5 -5.81 -3.44 -14.10
CA GLY A 5 -4.99 -2.55 -14.92
C GLY A 5 -4.11 -1.69 -14.03
N ARG A 6 -2.84 -1.83 -14.22
CA ARG A 6 -1.85 -0.91 -13.68
C ARG A 6 -1.84 0.33 -14.56
N ILE A 7 -1.98 1.50 -14.01
CA ILE A 7 -1.74 2.74 -14.73
C ILE A 7 -0.26 2.79 -15.10
N MET A 8 0.01 2.93 -16.39
CA MET A 8 1.37 2.88 -16.93
C MET A 8 2.22 4.03 -16.39
N GLY A 9 3.52 3.79 -16.27
CA GLY A 9 4.49 4.64 -15.60
C GLY A 9 4.72 6.06 -16.13
N SER A 10 4.03 6.45 -17.21
CA SER A 10 3.95 7.86 -17.65
C SER A 10 3.17 8.73 -16.66
N ASP A 11 2.42 8.11 -15.75
CA ASP A 11 1.59 8.77 -14.77
C ASP A 11 2.27 8.82 -13.40
N VAL A 12 3.60 8.92 -13.39
CA VAL A 12 4.34 9.17 -12.15
C VAL A 12 4.02 10.60 -11.72
N GLU A 13 3.05 10.68 -10.85
CA GLU A 13 2.68 11.91 -10.19
C GLU A 13 3.88 12.49 -9.43
N PRO A 14 3.93 13.82 -9.24
CA PRO A 14 4.91 14.43 -8.37
C PRO A 14 4.89 13.77 -6.99
N GLY A 15 6.06 13.50 -6.45
CA GLY A 15 6.20 12.75 -5.23
C GLY A 15 6.13 11.25 -5.48
N ALA A 16 6.01 10.47 -4.44
CA ALA A 16 6.06 9.02 -4.51
C ALA A 16 4.68 8.38 -4.74
N LEU A 17 3.74 9.09 -5.34
CA LEU A 17 2.40 8.56 -5.59
C LEU A 17 2.45 7.43 -6.62
N TYR A 18 1.87 6.32 -6.27
CA TYR A 18 1.69 5.16 -7.13
C TYR A 18 0.22 4.78 -7.18
N ARG A 19 -0.29 4.40 -8.34
CA ARG A 19 -1.70 4.04 -8.49
C ARG A 19 -1.89 2.83 -9.38
N ASN A 20 -2.90 2.04 -9.05
CA ASN A 20 -3.42 0.94 -9.85
C ASN A 20 -4.92 1.05 -10.01
N GLU A 21 -5.42 0.62 -11.15
CA GLU A 21 -6.85 0.42 -11.36
C GLU A 21 -7.24 -1.03 -11.09
N TYR A 22 -8.40 -1.19 -10.47
CA TYR A 22 -9.00 -2.50 -10.20
C TYR A 22 -10.46 -2.50 -10.63
N LEU A 23 -10.86 -3.54 -11.35
CA LEU A 23 -12.27 -3.85 -11.55
C LEU A 23 -12.71 -4.76 -10.39
N ILE A 24 -13.79 -4.39 -9.73
CA ILE A 24 -14.37 -5.22 -8.67
C ILE A 24 -15.11 -6.38 -9.32
N GLU A 25 -14.59 -7.57 -9.15
CA GLU A 25 -15.09 -8.80 -9.75
C GLU A 25 -15.98 -9.56 -8.77
N TYR A 26 -16.70 -10.56 -9.27
CA TYR A 26 -17.62 -11.37 -8.47
C TYR A 26 -16.95 -12.01 -7.25
N SER A 27 -15.72 -12.49 -7.40
CA SER A 27 -14.96 -13.11 -6.31
C SER A 27 -14.47 -12.12 -5.24
N ASP A 28 -14.49 -10.82 -5.55
CA ASP A 28 -14.03 -9.76 -4.65
C ASP A 28 -15.09 -9.30 -3.64
N VAL A 29 -16.35 -9.70 -3.87
CA VAL A 29 -17.49 -9.21 -3.10
C VAL A 29 -18.11 -10.33 -2.25
N ASP A 30 -18.79 -9.90 -1.19
CA ASP A 30 -19.59 -10.80 -0.35
C ASP A 30 -21.01 -10.98 -0.91
N PHE A 31 -21.88 -11.64 -0.14
CA PHE A 31 -23.27 -11.89 -0.56
C PHE A 31 -24.11 -10.61 -0.69
N THR A 32 -23.67 -9.49 -0.10
CA THR A 32 -24.31 -8.18 -0.26
C THR A 32 -23.82 -7.43 -1.48
N LYS A 33 -22.90 -8.02 -2.26
CA LYS A 33 -22.23 -7.44 -3.42
C LYS A 33 -21.28 -6.28 -3.08
N GLU A 34 -20.89 -6.16 -1.83
CA GLU A 34 -19.90 -5.21 -1.37
C GLU A 34 -18.51 -5.84 -1.32
N LEU A 35 -17.48 -5.02 -1.56
CA LEU A 35 -16.09 -5.45 -1.51
C LEU A 35 -15.74 -6.06 -0.15
N LYS A 36 -15.21 -7.27 -0.16
CA LYS A 36 -14.68 -7.91 1.06
C LYS A 36 -13.51 -7.13 1.62
N LEU A 37 -13.46 -6.95 2.93
CA LEU A 37 -12.35 -6.27 3.60
C LEU A 37 -11.01 -6.97 3.34
N SER A 38 -11.01 -8.30 3.33
CA SER A 38 -9.82 -9.10 3.01
C SER A 38 -9.30 -8.82 1.59
N THR A 39 -10.20 -8.67 0.63
CA THR A 39 -9.84 -8.33 -0.75
C THR A 39 -9.29 -6.91 -0.87
N LEU A 40 -9.87 -5.95 -0.15
CA LEU A 40 -9.35 -4.60 -0.07
C LEU A 40 -7.89 -4.59 0.41
N PHE A 41 -7.60 -5.33 1.47
CA PHE A 41 -6.25 -5.43 2.02
C PHE A 41 -5.28 -6.11 1.05
N MET A 42 -5.73 -7.13 0.32
CA MET A 42 -4.92 -7.73 -0.74
C MET A 42 -4.57 -6.73 -1.84
N HIS A 43 -5.52 -5.94 -2.30
CA HIS A 43 -5.27 -4.89 -3.29
C HIS A 43 -4.34 -3.81 -2.76
N PHE A 44 -4.47 -3.45 -1.48
CA PHE A 44 -3.53 -2.51 -0.85
C PHE A 44 -2.11 -3.07 -0.79
N GLN A 45 -1.96 -4.34 -0.42
CA GLN A 45 -0.65 -5.00 -0.37
C GLN A 45 -0.03 -5.13 -1.76
N ASP A 46 -0.80 -5.50 -2.77
CA ASP A 46 -0.32 -5.59 -4.14
C ASP A 46 0.15 -4.23 -4.65
N THR A 47 -0.63 -3.19 -4.41
CA THR A 47 -0.29 -1.82 -4.82
C THR A 47 0.96 -1.32 -4.08
N ALA A 48 1.03 -1.56 -2.79
CA ALA A 48 2.19 -1.19 -1.96
C ALA A 48 3.45 -1.95 -2.37
N GLY A 49 3.33 -3.24 -2.65
CA GLY A 49 4.44 -4.08 -3.10
C GLY A 49 5.04 -3.60 -4.42
N GLN A 50 4.19 -3.27 -5.37
CA GLN A 50 4.62 -2.73 -6.66
C GLN A 50 5.25 -1.34 -6.51
N ALA A 51 4.70 -0.50 -5.64
CA ALA A 51 5.28 0.80 -5.31
C ALA A 51 6.67 0.66 -4.68
N ALA A 52 6.83 -0.25 -3.73
CA ALA A 52 8.11 -0.53 -3.08
C ALA A 52 9.15 -1.05 -4.08
N GLU A 53 8.74 -1.91 -5.01
CA GLU A 53 9.62 -2.41 -6.07
C GLU A 53 10.20 -1.29 -6.91
N ARG A 54 9.40 -0.28 -7.26
CA ARG A 54 9.88 0.90 -7.99
C ARG A 54 10.92 1.71 -7.22
N LEU A 55 10.86 1.68 -5.90
CA LEU A 55 11.83 2.36 -5.04
C LEU A 55 13.10 1.54 -4.77
N GLY A 56 13.18 0.31 -5.29
CA GLY A 56 14.29 -0.60 -5.03
C GLY A 56 14.09 -1.50 -3.82
N GLY A 57 12.89 -1.54 -3.23
CA GLY A 57 12.53 -2.37 -2.08
C GLY A 57 11.66 -3.58 -2.44
N GLY A 58 11.78 -4.13 -3.65
CA GLY A 58 11.05 -5.31 -4.07
C GLY A 58 11.44 -6.57 -3.29
N VAL A 59 10.55 -7.55 -3.28
CA VAL A 59 10.70 -8.78 -2.48
C VAL A 59 12.00 -9.52 -2.83
N ASP A 60 12.34 -9.63 -4.11
CA ASP A 60 13.53 -10.36 -4.56
C ASP A 60 14.81 -9.70 -4.04
N ILE A 61 14.93 -8.38 -4.17
CA ILE A 61 16.09 -7.64 -3.69
C ILE A 61 16.23 -7.75 -2.18
N LEU A 62 15.13 -7.59 -1.45
CA LEU A 62 15.15 -7.70 0.01
C LEU A 62 15.57 -9.09 0.47
N THR A 63 15.05 -10.12 -0.18
CA THR A 63 15.37 -11.51 0.17
C THR A 63 16.80 -11.86 -0.18
N GLN A 64 17.24 -11.55 -1.39
CA GLN A 64 18.55 -11.98 -1.88
C GLN A 64 19.71 -11.16 -1.30
N ARG A 65 19.50 -9.85 -1.16
CA ARG A 65 20.57 -8.94 -0.76
C ARG A 65 20.64 -8.71 0.75
N TYR A 66 19.49 -8.69 1.41
CA TYR A 66 19.40 -8.28 2.82
C TYR A 66 18.86 -9.36 3.76
N SER A 67 18.34 -10.46 3.23
CA SER A 67 17.70 -11.53 4.01
C SER A 67 16.57 -11.03 4.92
N VAL A 68 15.81 -10.08 4.42
CA VAL A 68 14.65 -9.49 5.12
C VAL A 68 13.40 -9.56 4.26
N ALA A 69 12.27 -9.42 4.90
CA ALA A 69 10.97 -9.36 4.25
C ALA A 69 10.14 -8.22 4.85
N TRP A 70 9.25 -7.67 4.04
CA TRP A 70 8.23 -6.75 4.53
C TRP A 70 7.21 -7.48 5.38
N VAL A 71 6.85 -6.87 6.51
CA VAL A 71 5.72 -7.28 7.32
C VAL A 71 4.79 -6.10 7.57
N LEU A 72 3.50 -6.31 7.30
CA LEU A 72 2.47 -5.36 7.64
C LEU A 72 2.12 -5.54 9.11
N LEU A 73 2.37 -4.52 9.92
CA LEU A 73 2.13 -4.58 11.36
C LEU A 73 0.78 -4.02 11.75
N LYS A 74 0.39 -2.93 11.13
CA LYS A 74 -0.84 -2.21 11.46
C LYS A 74 -1.42 -1.61 10.20
N ILE A 75 -2.75 -1.62 10.12
CA ILE A 75 -3.48 -0.92 9.07
C ILE A 75 -4.79 -0.39 9.66
N ARG A 76 -5.13 0.83 9.29
CA ARG A 76 -6.42 1.44 9.59
C ARG A 76 -7.05 1.91 8.30
N VAL A 77 -8.32 1.61 8.12
CA VAL A 77 -9.10 2.10 6.99
C VAL A 77 -10.38 2.76 7.48
N GLU A 78 -10.79 3.79 6.75
CA GLU A 78 -12.08 4.43 6.88
C GLU A 78 -12.81 4.30 5.55
N ILE A 79 -13.99 3.70 5.59
CA ILE A 79 -14.79 3.40 4.41
C ILE A 79 -16.00 4.30 4.42
N ASP A 80 -16.01 5.28 3.51
CA ASP A 80 -17.18 6.15 3.30
C ASP A 80 -18.25 5.42 2.50
N ARG A 81 -17.80 4.65 1.51
CA ARG A 81 -18.66 3.81 0.67
C ARG A 81 -17.86 2.59 0.20
N SER A 82 -18.45 1.42 0.31
CA SER A 82 -17.86 0.21 -0.26
C SER A 82 -18.14 0.14 -1.76
N PRO A 83 -17.13 -0.13 -2.60
CA PRO A 83 -17.38 -0.34 -4.02
C PRO A 83 -18.17 -1.63 -4.25
N LEU A 84 -18.98 -1.60 -5.29
CA LEU A 84 -19.86 -2.70 -5.69
C LEU A 84 -19.23 -3.52 -6.82
N ILE A 85 -19.80 -4.71 -7.05
CA ILE A 85 -19.42 -5.54 -8.19
C ILE A 85 -19.52 -4.76 -9.51
N ASN A 86 -18.57 -5.01 -10.42
CA ASN A 86 -18.43 -4.35 -11.73
C ASN A 86 -18.03 -2.86 -11.66
N GLU A 87 -17.79 -2.33 -10.49
CA GLU A 87 -17.28 -0.99 -10.33
C GLU A 87 -15.76 -0.96 -10.55
N ALA A 88 -15.28 0.03 -11.30
CA ALA A 88 -13.86 0.29 -11.44
C ALA A 88 -13.41 1.30 -10.38
N VAL A 89 -12.31 0.98 -9.71
CA VAL A 89 -11.72 1.86 -8.68
C VAL A 89 -10.24 2.06 -8.95
N THR A 90 -9.71 3.18 -8.48
CA THR A 90 -8.29 3.48 -8.51
C THR A 90 -7.76 3.51 -7.08
N ILE A 91 -6.74 2.73 -6.80
CA ILE A 91 -6.03 2.76 -5.52
C ILE A 91 -4.76 3.59 -5.70
N GLU A 92 -4.65 4.64 -4.93
CA GLU A 92 -3.46 5.47 -4.82
C GLU A 92 -2.75 5.16 -3.52
N THR A 93 -1.41 5.12 -3.55
CA THR A 93 -0.59 4.89 -2.37
C THR A 93 0.68 5.73 -2.42
N TRP A 94 1.13 6.18 -1.28
CA TRP A 94 2.39 6.91 -1.14
C TRP A 94 3.03 6.65 0.21
N PRO A 95 4.38 6.63 0.26
CA PRO A 95 5.10 6.47 1.50
C PRO A 95 5.26 7.80 2.21
N HIS A 96 5.49 7.73 3.51
CA HIS A 96 6.00 8.82 4.33
C HIS A 96 7.46 8.58 4.70
N PRO A 97 8.19 9.59 5.17
CA PRO A 97 9.54 9.40 5.68
C PRO A 97 9.59 8.29 6.72
N GLN A 98 10.53 7.37 6.57
CA GLN A 98 10.66 6.22 7.45
C GLN A 98 11.13 6.63 8.84
N GLY A 99 10.59 5.95 9.87
CA GLY A 99 11.11 6.01 11.23
C GLY A 99 12.26 5.02 11.42
N ARG A 100 12.67 4.81 12.67
CA ARG A 100 13.78 3.93 13.00
C ARG A 100 13.50 2.46 12.64
N LEU A 101 12.27 2.00 12.88
CA LEU A 101 11.82 0.64 12.61
C LEU A 101 10.66 0.59 11.62
N GLU A 102 10.01 1.72 11.38
CA GLU A 102 8.72 1.81 10.71
C GLU A 102 8.83 2.44 9.33
N PHE A 103 8.01 1.90 8.43
CA PHE A 103 7.73 2.50 7.14
C PHE A 103 6.23 2.76 7.08
N ASN A 104 5.85 4.01 7.05
CA ASN A 104 4.45 4.41 6.98
C ASN A 104 4.03 4.62 5.53
N ARG A 105 2.84 4.16 5.21
CA ARG A 105 2.29 4.27 3.85
C ARG A 105 0.80 4.51 3.92
N ASP A 106 0.36 5.47 3.13
CA ASP A 106 -1.04 5.84 3.02
C ASP A 106 -1.67 5.29 1.74
N TYR A 107 -2.98 5.18 1.77
CA TYR A 107 -3.80 4.70 0.67
C TYR A 107 -5.08 5.52 0.55
N ARG A 108 -5.56 5.69 -0.67
CA ARG A 108 -6.92 6.12 -0.90
C ARG A 108 -7.49 5.44 -2.14
N VAL A 109 -8.77 5.18 -2.10
CA VAL A 109 -9.49 4.57 -3.20
C VAL A 109 -10.44 5.60 -3.78
N ARG A 110 -10.36 5.78 -5.09
CA ARG A 110 -11.24 6.64 -5.85
C ARG A 110 -12.18 5.81 -6.71
N ASP A 111 -13.44 6.24 -6.81
CA ASP A 111 -14.37 5.68 -7.76
C ASP A 111 -14.09 6.19 -9.19
N ALA A 112 -14.88 5.73 -10.16
CA ALA A 112 -14.71 6.12 -11.56
C ALA A 112 -14.94 7.63 -11.83
N LYS A 113 -15.61 8.32 -10.90
CA LYS A 113 -15.84 9.76 -10.96
C LYS A 113 -14.73 10.57 -10.27
N GLY A 114 -13.74 9.89 -9.68
CA GLY A 114 -12.65 10.52 -8.94
C GLY A 114 -12.95 10.82 -7.48
N ASN A 115 -14.12 10.44 -6.95
CA ASN A 115 -14.46 10.63 -5.55
C ASN A 115 -13.67 9.68 -4.67
N ILE A 116 -13.14 10.19 -3.56
CA ILE A 116 -12.47 9.35 -2.56
C ILE A 116 -13.54 8.62 -1.75
N ILE A 117 -13.52 7.29 -1.79
CA ILE A 117 -14.50 6.44 -1.11
C ILE A 117 -13.92 5.64 0.06
N ILE A 118 -12.61 5.43 0.06
CA ILE A 118 -11.88 4.72 1.13
C ILE A 118 -10.56 5.43 1.36
N ARG A 119 -10.15 5.54 2.64
CA ARG A 119 -8.85 6.05 3.07
C ARG A 119 -8.20 5.05 3.99
N GLY A 120 -6.89 4.93 3.90
CA GLY A 120 -6.13 4.02 4.75
C GLY A 120 -4.75 4.53 5.09
N THR A 121 -4.23 4.04 6.19
CA THR A 121 -2.84 4.22 6.59
C THR A 121 -2.31 2.93 7.17
N SER A 122 -1.01 2.69 6.99
CA SER A 122 -0.38 1.44 7.40
C SER A 122 1.01 1.66 7.96
N VAL A 123 1.44 0.71 8.78
CA VAL A 123 2.79 0.63 9.30
C VAL A 123 3.39 -0.69 8.88
N TRP A 124 4.53 -0.61 8.21
CA TRP A 124 5.34 -1.74 7.76
C TRP A 124 6.67 -1.75 8.49
N ALA A 125 7.27 -2.91 8.58
CA ALA A 125 8.60 -3.10 9.10
C ALA A 125 9.36 -4.15 8.31
N LEU A 126 10.66 -4.22 8.54
CA LEU A 126 11.52 -5.28 8.02
C LEU A 126 11.72 -6.33 9.09
N ILE A 127 11.55 -7.58 8.71
CA ILE A 127 11.81 -8.73 9.57
C ILE A 127 12.93 -9.57 8.96
N ASP A 128 13.86 -10.00 9.80
CA ASP A 128 14.89 -10.97 9.40
C ASP A 128 14.19 -12.30 9.07
N THR A 129 14.47 -12.86 7.90
CA THR A 129 13.78 -14.07 7.44
C THR A 129 14.19 -15.34 8.22
N LYS A 130 15.34 -15.29 8.90
CA LYS A 130 15.86 -16.41 9.69
C LYS A 130 15.52 -16.30 11.17
N THR A 131 15.81 -15.13 11.76
CA THR A 131 15.62 -14.91 13.21
C THR A 131 14.23 -14.44 13.58
N ARG A 132 13.48 -13.90 12.59
CA ARG A 132 12.16 -13.28 12.79
C ARG A 132 12.18 -11.99 13.59
N GLU A 133 13.35 -11.44 13.81
CA GLU A 133 13.53 -10.17 14.52
C GLU A 133 13.28 -8.98 13.61
N LEU A 134 12.75 -7.90 14.19
CA LEU A 134 12.61 -6.63 13.49
C LEU A 134 14.00 -6.03 13.22
N ARG A 135 14.15 -5.48 12.02
CA ARG A 135 15.39 -4.81 11.61
C ARG A 135 15.15 -3.32 11.44
N ARG A 136 16.21 -2.55 11.65
CA ARG A 136 16.16 -1.10 11.47
C ARG A 136 15.87 -0.74 10.02
N SER A 137 15.10 0.31 9.81
CA SER A 137 14.77 0.81 8.49
C SER A 137 15.99 1.23 7.68
N SER A 138 17.06 1.67 8.35
CA SER A 138 18.32 2.06 7.73
C SER A 138 19.09 0.90 7.08
N LEU A 139 18.65 -0.34 7.29
CA LEU A 139 19.26 -1.51 6.65
C LEU A 139 19.14 -1.45 5.12
N ILE A 140 18.06 -0.88 4.61
CA ILE A 140 17.81 -0.76 3.17
C ILE A 140 17.83 0.71 2.76
N ASP A 141 18.22 0.95 1.52
CA ASP A 141 18.24 2.28 0.91
C ASP A 141 17.19 2.32 -0.21
N LEU A 142 16.14 3.07 0.01
CA LEU A 142 15.08 3.25 -0.96
C LEU A 142 15.25 4.60 -1.69
N ASN A 143 15.10 4.58 -2.99
CA ASN A 143 15.18 5.77 -3.83
C ASN A 143 13.88 6.58 -3.77
N TYR A 144 13.65 7.26 -2.67
CA TYR A 144 12.46 8.10 -2.53
C TYR A 144 12.54 9.34 -3.42
N PRO A 145 11.54 9.59 -4.26
CA PRO A 145 11.30 10.93 -4.78
C PRO A 145 10.83 11.84 -3.64
N PRO A 146 10.66 13.15 -3.88
CA PRO A 146 10.13 14.02 -2.84
C PRO A 146 8.84 13.50 -2.23
N PHE A 147 8.74 13.50 -0.90
CA PHE A 147 7.58 12.99 -0.20
C PHE A 147 6.35 13.89 -0.40
N ILE A 148 5.19 13.25 -0.44
CA ILE A 148 3.90 13.92 -0.36
C ILE A 148 3.59 14.15 1.11
N GLU A 149 3.36 15.40 1.48
CA GLU A 149 3.07 15.76 2.88
C GLU A 149 1.63 15.42 3.30
N GLU A 150 0.73 15.26 2.32
CA GLU A 150 -0.66 14.91 2.56
C GLU A 150 -0.79 13.56 3.24
N HIS A 151 -1.64 13.49 4.26
CA HIS A 151 -2.04 12.24 4.92
C HIS A 151 -3.45 11.85 4.48
N ALA A 152 -3.64 10.55 4.20
CA ALA A 152 -4.96 10.03 3.84
C ALA A 152 -5.93 10.07 5.01
N LEU A 153 -5.43 9.87 6.24
CA LEU A 153 -6.20 9.90 7.47
C LEU A 153 -5.55 10.83 8.49
N ASP A 154 -6.36 11.52 9.28
CA ASP A 154 -5.91 12.24 10.48
C ASP A 154 -5.80 11.25 11.65
N TYR A 155 -4.84 10.34 11.53
CA TYR A 155 -4.59 9.29 12.51
C TYR A 155 -3.11 8.94 12.58
N LYS A 156 -2.59 8.82 13.80
CA LYS A 156 -1.22 8.37 14.03
C LYS A 156 -1.20 7.12 14.90
N PHE A 157 -0.53 6.09 14.43
CA PHE A 157 -0.25 4.90 15.25
C PHE A 157 0.76 5.22 16.34
N VAL A 158 0.66 4.51 17.46
CA VAL A 158 1.72 4.51 18.48
C VAL A 158 2.99 3.94 17.85
N LYS A 159 4.10 4.65 18.02
CA LYS A 159 5.40 4.24 17.48
C LYS A 159 5.85 2.90 18.06
N LEU A 160 6.49 2.10 17.22
CA LEU A 160 7.14 0.88 17.68
C LEU A 160 8.31 1.23 18.60
N LYS A 161 8.40 0.52 19.71
CA LYS A 161 9.55 0.60 20.60
C LYS A 161 10.53 -0.52 20.20
N PRO A 162 11.82 -0.22 20.19
CA PRO A 162 12.83 -1.25 19.92
C PRO A 162 12.84 -2.33 20.99
#